data_2c5d552173c1f6c9d6f596f74019b55f
#
_entry.id   2c5d552173c1f6c9d6f596f74019b55f
#
_cell.length_a   1.000
_cell.length_b   1.000
_cell.length_c   1.000
_cell.angle_alpha   90.00
_cell.angle_beta   90.00
_cell.angle_gamma   90.00
#
_symmetry.space_group_name_H-M   'P 1'
#
loop_
_entity.id
_entity.type
_entity.pdbx_description
1 polymer ?
#
loop_
_entity_poly.entity_id
_entity_poly.type
_entity_poly.pdbx_seq_one_letter_code
_entity_poly.pdbx_strand_id
1 'polypeptide(L)'
;IVNKVNPISLSYTETLNRSSNQVIGDVPAGYKFGWMPEHGLVQSSEVGSNLGSWDHKRDGSVRSGVKLSRLITVNFNFSQNFSSVISGSGIEQRTMSRDYIAVDELFNTGMPFPGWSFRLAGVEKWPLIKWVAKSASIDHSYAGKETRSWQFEDISPDDINFFKLANFVDDNKDYERSSRINMNFSPLIGFNMSLKKNISVTFRHNRNLSLDELPTGLTIRKDHSYTSTASYTHRGGMTIPLPYYG
;
A
#
# COMPACT_ATOMS: atom_id res chain seq x y z
N ILE A 1 6.56 -24.40 19.45
CA ILE A 1 6.66 -22.91 19.33
C ILE A 1 6.70 -22.52 17.84
N VAL A 2 7.38 -23.29 16.97
CA VAL A 2 7.58 -22.98 15.54
C VAL A 2 6.26 -22.91 14.74
N ASN A 3 5.22 -23.63 15.15
CA ASN A 3 3.92 -23.64 14.45
C ASN A 3 3.03 -22.39 14.67
N LYS A 4 3.54 -21.39 15.37
CA LYS A 4 2.79 -20.13 15.65
C LYS A 4 3.15 -18.99 14.72
N VAL A 5 4.22 -19.11 13.94
CA VAL A 5 4.64 -18.10 12.97
C VAL A 5 4.23 -18.56 11.59
N ASN A 6 3.52 -17.71 10.87
CA ASN A 6 3.20 -17.96 9.46
C ASN A 6 4.49 -17.86 8.62
N PRO A 7 4.56 -18.54 7.46
CA PRO A 7 5.68 -18.38 6.56
C PRO A 7 5.97 -16.91 6.25
N ILE A 8 7.25 -16.55 6.25
CA ILE A 8 7.69 -15.23 5.78
C ILE A 8 7.73 -15.29 4.27
N SER A 9 7.00 -14.40 3.62
CA SER A 9 7.02 -14.22 2.17
C SER A 9 7.78 -12.95 1.85
N LEU A 10 8.84 -13.07 1.06
CA LEU A 10 9.65 -11.98 0.54
C LEU A 10 9.45 -11.91 -0.97
N SER A 11 9.20 -10.74 -1.50
CA SER A 11 9.14 -10.47 -2.94
C SER A 11 9.99 -9.26 -3.26
N TYR A 12 10.79 -9.36 -4.30
CA TYR A 12 11.52 -8.26 -4.91
C TYR A 12 11.34 -8.33 -6.42
N THR A 13 10.98 -7.23 -7.03
CA THR A 13 10.84 -7.10 -8.49
C THR A 13 11.57 -5.84 -8.93
N GLU A 14 12.34 -5.97 -9.98
CA GLU A 14 13.00 -4.86 -10.64
C GLU A 14 12.58 -4.85 -12.12
N THR A 15 12.17 -3.70 -12.59
CA THR A 15 11.72 -3.51 -13.98
C THR A 15 12.46 -2.32 -14.56
N LEU A 16 13.11 -2.55 -15.68
CA LEU A 16 13.78 -1.53 -16.46
C LEU A 16 13.17 -1.49 -17.85
N ASN A 17 12.55 -0.38 -18.19
CA ASN A 17 12.05 -0.11 -19.53
C ASN A 17 12.82 1.04 -20.14
N ARG A 18 13.31 0.87 -21.34
CA ARG A 18 13.99 1.91 -22.09
C ARG A 18 13.39 2.01 -23.49
N SER A 19 13.04 3.21 -23.86
CA SER A 19 12.61 3.56 -25.22
C SER A 19 13.61 4.55 -25.80
N SER A 20 14.09 4.30 -26.98
CA SER A 20 14.98 5.20 -27.71
C SER A 20 14.34 5.52 -29.07
N ASN A 21 14.11 6.80 -29.30
CA ASN A 21 13.52 7.30 -30.55
C ASN A 21 14.58 7.94 -31.44
N GLN A 22 14.30 8.07 -32.73
CA GLN A 22 15.16 8.76 -33.70
C GLN A 22 16.61 8.24 -33.75
N VAL A 23 16.77 6.93 -33.60
CA VAL A 23 18.08 6.27 -33.70
C VAL A 23 18.51 6.18 -35.15
N ILE A 24 19.73 6.63 -35.46
CA ILE A 24 20.28 6.59 -36.80
C ILE A 24 21.15 5.32 -36.93
N GLY A 25 20.74 4.42 -37.84
CA GLY A 25 21.44 3.17 -38.14
C GLY A 25 20.71 1.93 -37.64
N ASP A 26 21.30 0.77 -37.91
CA ASP A 26 20.75 -0.52 -37.48
C ASP A 26 21.05 -0.82 -36.01
N VAL A 27 19.99 -1.09 -35.28
CA VAL A 27 20.09 -1.43 -33.85
C VAL A 27 20.77 -2.79 -33.67
N PRO A 28 21.85 -2.88 -32.88
CA PRO A 28 22.59 -4.12 -32.67
C PRO A 28 21.70 -5.24 -32.11
N ALA A 29 21.97 -6.48 -32.54
CA ALA A 29 21.23 -7.66 -32.04
C ALA A 29 21.30 -7.80 -30.53
N GLY A 30 22.47 -7.51 -29.91
CA GLY A 30 22.62 -7.56 -28.45
C GLY A 30 21.65 -6.62 -27.71
N TYR A 31 21.36 -5.44 -28.26
CA TYR A 31 20.36 -4.55 -27.68
C TYR A 31 18.92 -5.08 -27.91
N LYS A 32 18.62 -5.58 -29.14
CA LYS A 32 17.31 -6.17 -29.47
C LYS A 32 16.95 -7.36 -28.56
N PHE A 33 17.94 -8.12 -28.12
CA PHE A 33 17.76 -9.26 -27.22
C PHE A 33 17.96 -8.93 -25.74
N GLY A 34 18.19 -7.64 -25.40
CA GLY A 34 18.36 -7.22 -24.01
C GLY A 34 19.70 -7.60 -23.35
N TRP A 35 20.70 -8.01 -24.14
CA TRP A 35 22.04 -8.33 -23.65
C TRP A 35 22.93 -7.10 -23.46
N MET A 36 22.59 -6.01 -24.13
CA MET A 36 23.29 -4.73 -24.03
C MET A 36 22.31 -3.67 -23.50
N PRO A 37 22.69 -2.90 -22.46
CA PRO A 37 21.82 -1.85 -21.92
C PRO A 37 21.67 -0.64 -22.83
N GLU A 38 22.61 -0.45 -23.78
CA GLU A 38 22.63 0.66 -24.70
C GLU A 38 22.83 0.20 -26.13
N HIS A 39 22.17 0.91 -27.07
CA HIS A 39 22.32 0.61 -28.48
C HIS A 39 23.61 1.17 -29.11
N GLY A 40 24.29 2.12 -28.44
CA GLY A 40 25.55 2.71 -28.90
C GLY A 40 25.47 3.55 -30.20
N LEU A 41 24.27 3.85 -30.69
CA LEU A 41 24.04 4.59 -31.92
C LEU A 41 23.73 6.07 -31.63
N VAL A 42 24.03 6.91 -32.59
CA VAL A 42 23.73 8.34 -32.53
C VAL A 42 22.22 8.55 -32.67
N GLN A 43 21.66 9.43 -31.87
CA GLN A 43 20.28 9.89 -32.03
C GLN A 43 20.25 11.22 -32.75
N SER A 44 19.21 11.45 -33.57
CA SER A 44 19.01 12.73 -34.24
C SER A 44 18.79 13.83 -33.20
N SER A 45 19.56 14.90 -33.29
CA SER A 45 19.50 16.05 -32.38
C SER A 45 18.65 17.21 -32.92
N GLU A 46 17.63 16.93 -33.74
CA GLU A 46 16.73 17.99 -34.18
C GLU A 46 16.01 18.63 -33.02
N VAL A 47 15.91 19.98 -33.02
CA VAL A 47 15.28 20.76 -31.96
C VAL A 47 13.83 20.33 -31.76
N GLY A 48 13.49 19.94 -30.55
CA GLY A 48 12.14 19.46 -30.17
C GLY A 48 11.95 17.95 -30.33
N SER A 49 13.01 17.18 -30.64
CA SER A 49 12.93 15.74 -30.73
C SER A 49 12.79 15.06 -29.35
N ASN A 50 11.83 14.16 -29.25
CA ASN A 50 11.71 13.27 -28.10
C ASN A 50 12.71 12.10 -28.27
N LEU A 51 13.83 12.16 -27.56
CA LEU A 51 14.92 11.18 -27.64
C LEU A 51 14.59 9.82 -27.03
N GLY A 52 13.43 9.69 -26.39
CA GLY A 52 12.99 8.45 -25.75
C GLY A 52 12.70 8.63 -24.26
N SER A 53 12.54 7.53 -23.57
CA SER A 53 12.29 7.51 -22.12
C SER A 53 13.00 6.36 -21.46
N TRP A 54 13.31 6.53 -20.20
CA TRP A 54 13.85 5.51 -19.33
C TRP A 54 12.98 5.42 -18.08
N ASP A 55 12.58 4.21 -17.72
CA ASP A 55 11.73 3.94 -16.55
C ASP A 55 12.34 2.76 -15.78
N HIS A 56 12.72 3.02 -14.54
CA HIS A 56 13.31 2.06 -13.64
C HIS A 56 12.47 1.95 -12.37
N LYS A 57 11.87 0.79 -12.16
CA LYS A 57 11.02 0.49 -11.00
C LYS A 57 11.62 -0.63 -10.17
N ARG A 58 11.59 -0.45 -8.86
CA ARG A 58 12.01 -1.43 -7.86
C ARG A 58 10.92 -1.57 -6.81
N ASP A 59 10.41 -2.78 -6.63
CA ASP A 59 9.35 -3.11 -5.70
C ASP A 59 9.84 -4.17 -4.72
N GLY A 60 9.74 -3.91 -3.42
CA GLY A 60 10.04 -4.86 -2.37
C GLY A 60 8.85 -5.05 -1.44
N SER A 61 8.56 -6.28 -1.04
CA SER A 61 7.55 -6.53 0.00
C SER A 61 7.91 -7.70 0.89
N VAL A 62 7.53 -7.58 2.15
CA VAL A 62 7.69 -8.63 3.17
C VAL A 62 6.34 -8.84 3.85
N ARG A 63 5.89 -10.08 3.91
CA ARG A 63 4.65 -10.46 4.60
C ARG A 63 4.90 -11.58 5.57
N SER A 64 4.29 -11.50 6.73
CA SER A 64 4.32 -12.56 7.74
C SER A 64 3.13 -12.43 8.66
N GLY A 65 3.01 -13.36 9.61
CA GLY A 65 1.99 -13.29 10.64
C GLY A 65 2.32 -14.19 11.80
N VAL A 66 1.70 -13.94 12.93
CA VAL A 66 1.88 -14.71 14.15
C VAL A 66 0.52 -15.10 14.72
N LYS A 67 0.33 -16.39 14.98
CA LYS A 67 -0.79 -16.91 15.75
C LYS A 67 -0.35 -17.06 17.21
N LEU A 68 -0.58 -16.02 18.01
CA LEU A 68 -0.21 -16.03 19.43
C LEU A 68 -1.01 -17.08 20.22
N SER A 69 -2.24 -17.32 19.81
CA SER A 69 -3.09 -18.38 20.34
C SER A 69 -4.10 -18.82 19.28
N ARG A 70 -4.99 -19.78 19.60
CA ARG A 70 -6.12 -20.14 18.72
C ARG A 70 -7.10 -18.97 18.52
N LEU A 71 -7.03 -17.96 19.37
CA LEU A 71 -7.96 -16.82 19.38
C LEU A 71 -7.33 -15.54 18.82
N ILE A 72 -6.00 -15.43 18.81
CA ILE A 72 -5.28 -14.20 18.45
C ILE A 72 -4.41 -14.44 17.24
N THR A 73 -4.70 -13.69 16.19
CA THR A 73 -3.89 -13.66 14.96
C THR A 73 -3.45 -12.23 14.68
N VAL A 74 -2.18 -12.05 14.37
CA VAL A 74 -1.59 -10.77 13.94
C VAL A 74 -0.88 -11.02 12.62
N ASN A 75 -1.15 -10.20 11.61
CA ASN A 75 -0.46 -10.24 10.34
C ASN A 75 0.26 -8.91 10.14
N PHE A 76 1.40 -8.98 9.46
CA PHE A 76 2.24 -7.83 9.12
C PHE A 76 2.51 -7.84 7.61
N ASN A 77 2.51 -6.67 7.03
CA ASN A 77 2.88 -6.45 5.64
C ASN A 77 3.71 -5.18 5.55
N PHE A 78 4.89 -5.27 4.94
CA PHE A 78 5.72 -4.13 4.61
C PHE A 78 5.95 -4.10 3.12
N SER A 79 5.78 -2.94 2.51
CA SER A 79 6.05 -2.70 1.10
C SER A 79 6.83 -1.42 0.91
N GLN A 80 7.74 -1.43 -0.05
CA GLN A 80 8.52 -0.29 -0.49
C GLN A 80 8.67 -0.34 -2.00
N ASN A 81 8.40 0.80 -2.64
CA ASN A 81 8.52 0.98 -4.07
C ASN A 81 9.37 2.21 -4.35
N PHE A 82 10.18 2.12 -5.37
CA PHE A 82 10.94 3.25 -5.89
C PHE A 82 10.86 3.24 -7.42
N SER A 83 10.56 4.39 -8.00
CA SER A 83 10.48 4.57 -9.45
C SER A 83 11.29 5.80 -9.84
N SER A 84 12.10 5.68 -10.89
CA SER A 84 12.77 6.78 -11.56
C SER A 84 12.37 6.75 -13.04
N VAL A 85 11.88 7.88 -13.52
CA VAL A 85 11.45 8.05 -14.91
C VAL A 85 12.15 9.25 -15.49
N ILE A 86 12.89 9.05 -16.59
CA ILE A 86 13.48 10.14 -17.37
C ILE A 86 12.65 10.29 -18.65
N SER A 87 12.12 11.48 -18.86
CA SER A 87 11.41 11.83 -20.08
C SER A 87 12.37 12.25 -21.19
N GLY A 88 11.90 12.25 -22.43
CA GLY A 88 12.70 12.71 -23.58
C GLY A 88 13.10 14.20 -23.53
N SER A 89 12.57 14.96 -22.57
CA SER A 89 12.97 16.34 -22.27
C SER A 89 14.18 16.46 -21.33
N GLY A 90 14.74 15.33 -20.88
CA GLY A 90 15.84 15.31 -19.91
C GLY A 90 15.40 15.46 -18.45
N ILE A 91 14.13 15.70 -18.19
CA ILE A 91 13.61 15.81 -16.81
C ILE A 91 13.47 14.43 -16.20
N GLU A 92 14.10 14.23 -15.08
CA GLU A 92 13.98 13.04 -14.25
C GLU A 92 12.95 13.24 -13.14
N GLN A 93 11.99 12.32 -13.06
CA GLN A 93 11.04 12.24 -11.95
C GLN A 93 11.32 10.98 -11.16
N ARG A 94 11.52 11.14 -9.85
CA ARG A 94 11.68 10.03 -8.91
C ARG A 94 10.51 10.00 -7.95
N THR A 95 10.00 8.82 -7.68
CA THR A 95 8.91 8.61 -6.73
C THR A 95 9.28 7.46 -5.81
N MET A 96 9.14 7.69 -4.52
CA MET A 96 9.24 6.66 -3.49
C MET A 96 7.86 6.48 -2.85
N SER A 97 7.52 5.24 -2.57
CA SER A 97 6.35 4.91 -1.78
C SER A 97 6.70 3.76 -0.84
N ARG A 98 6.44 3.91 0.46
CA ARG A 98 6.73 2.87 1.46
C ARG A 98 5.69 2.84 2.55
N ASP A 99 5.56 1.69 3.20
CA ASP A 99 4.75 1.59 4.40
C ASP A 99 5.41 2.37 5.53
N TYR A 100 4.61 3.13 6.27
CA TYR A 100 5.09 4.17 7.17
C TYR A 100 4.14 4.41 8.34
N ILE A 101 4.67 4.83 9.48
CA ILE A 101 3.90 5.31 10.62
C ILE A 101 4.41 6.68 11.05
N ALA A 102 3.51 7.65 11.15
CA ALA A 102 3.79 8.90 11.83
C ALA A 102 3.42 8.79 13.30
N VAL A 103 4.28 9.31 14.16
CA VAL A 103 4.16 9.17 15.61
C VAL A 103 3.43 10.38 16.22
N ASP A 104 3.58 11.55 15.62
CA ASP A 104 2.95 12.78 16.08
C ASP A 104 1.76 13.21 15.20
N GLU A 105 0.91 14.07 15.76
CA GLU A 105 -0.27 14.58 15.04
C GLU A 105 0.06 15.52 13.88
N LEU A 106 1.25 16.09 13.87
CA LEU A 106 1.74 16.99 12.83
C LEU A 106 2.58 16.25 11.78
N PHE A 107 2.74 14.93 11.93
CA PHE A 107 3.49 14.04 11.04
C PHE A 107 4.98 14.40 10.87
N ASN A 108 5.53 15.23 11.78
CA ASN A 108 6.93 15.64 11.74
C ASN A 108 7.89 14.52 12.09
N THR A 109 7.43 13.55 12.88
CA THR A 109 8.20 12.38 13.28
C THR A 109 7.50 11.11 12.84
N GLY A 110 8.25 10.25 12.18
CA GLY A 110 7.75 8.95 11.74
C GLY A 110 8.85 8.07 11.21
N MET A 111 8.50 6.83 10.91
CA MET A 111 9.46 5.85 10.41
C MET A 111 8.81 4.86 9.46
N PRO A 112 9.60 4.22 8.57
CA PRO A 112 9.13 3.06 7.84
C PRO A 112 8.69 1.98 8.83
N PHE A 113 7.43 1.56 8.70
CA PHE A 113 6.85 0.59 9.60
C PHE A 113 5.79 -0.26 8.87
N PRO A 114 5.75 -1.58 9.09
CA PRO A 114 4.78 -2.44 8.44
C PRO A 114 3.35 -2.08 8.85
N GLY A 115 2.44 -2.18 7.89
CA GLY A 115 1.02 -2.29 8.19
C GLY A 115 0.73 -3.57 8.96
N TRP A 116 -0.31 -3.57 9.79
CA TRP A 116 -0.69 -4.77 10.55
C TRP A 116 -2.20 -4.96 10.60
N SER A 117 -2.61 -6.19 10.79
CA SER A 117 -3.97 -6.53 11.16
C SER A 117 -3.96 -7.45 12.38
N PHE A 118 -4.88 -7.18 13.29
CA PHE A 118 -5.08 -7.93 14.51
C PHE A 118 -6.50 -8.45 14.56
N ARG A 119 -6.66 -9.71 14.90
CA ARG A 119 -7.96 -10.32 15.15
C ARG A 119 -7.96 -11.09 16.44
N LEU A 120 -8.92 -10.78 17.31
CA LEU A 120 -9.23 -11.49 18.54
C LEU A 120 -10.58 -12.21 18.35
N ALA A 121 -10.57 -13.53 18.23
CA ALA A 121 -11.75 -14.38 18.21
C ALA A 121 -12.08 -14.88 19.64
N GLY A 122 -13.25 -15.49 19.83
CA GLY A 122 -13.62 -16.08 21.12
C GLY A 122 -14.12 -15.10 22.15
N VAL A 123 -14.43 -13.88 21.74
CA VAL A 123 -14.97 -12.82 22.60
C VAL A 123 -16.36 -13.19 23.15
N GLU A 124 -17.07 -14.12 22.47
CA GLU A 124 -18.34 -14.67 22.95
C GLU A 124 -18.22 -15.41 24.31
N LYS A 125 -17.00 -15.78 24.71
CA LYS A 125 -16.76 -16.43 26.02
C LYS A 125 -16.71 -15.46 27.20
N TRP A 126 -16.66 -14.18 26.91
CA TRP A 126 -16.62 -13.15 27.97
C TRP A 126 -17.95 -13.10 28.74
N PRO A 127 -17.93 -12.83 30.06
CA PRO A 127 -19.09 -12.90 30.89
C PRO A 127 -20.30 -12.09 30.40
N LEU A 128 -20.04 -10.92 29.82
CA LEU A 128 -21.07 -9.99 29.34
C LEU A 128 -21.75 -10.44 28.04
N ILE A 129 -21.08 -11.26 27.23
CA ILE A 129 -21.50 -11.57 25.85
C ILE A 129 -21.96 -13.02 25.72
N LYS A 130 -21.47 -13.93 26.56
CA LYS A 130 -21.70 -15.39 26.46
C LYS A 130 -23.17 -15.82 26.43
N TRP A 131 -24.06 -15.00 26.95
CA TRP A 131 -25.49 -15.33 27.02
C TRP A 131 -26.18 -15.10 25.67
N VAL A 132 -25.70 -14.14 24.90
CA VAL A 132 -26.35 -13.59 23.72
C VAL A 132 -25.67 -14.05 22.44
N ALA A 133 -24.36 -14.11 22.41
CA ALA A 133 -23.57 -14.44 21.24
C ALA A 133 -23.30 -15.94 21.07
N LYS A 134 -23.28 -16.39 19.81
CA LYS A 134 -22.74 -17.68 19.38
C LYS A 134 -21.26 -17.55 19.05
N SER A 135 -20.87 -16.45 18.44
CA SER A 135 -19.49 -16.11 18.13
C SER A 135 -19.32 -14.61 18.15
N ALA A 136 -18.16 -14.14 18.57
CA ALA A 136 -17.80 -12.74 18.51
C ALA A 136 -16.30 -12.59 18.25
N SER A 137 -15.92 -11.54 17.51
CA SER A 137 -14.53 -11.16 17.26
C SER A 137 -14.33 -9.66 17.29
N ILE A 138 -13.12 -9.25 17.66
CA ILE A 138 -12.64 -7.88 17.57
C ILE A 138 -11.55 -7.86 16.50
N ASP A 139 -11.65 -6.90 15.60
CA ASP A 139 -10.70 -6.70 14.51
C ASP A 139 -10.11 -5.28 14.61
N HIS A 140 -8.83 -5.17 14.34
CA HIS A 140 -8.11 -3.91 14.20
C HIS A 140 -7.14 -4.01 13.04
N SER A 141 -7.01 -2.95 12.25
CA SER A 141 -6.05 -2.95 11.16
C SER A 141 -5.49 -1.54 10.94
N TYR A 142 -4.24 -1.50 10.59
CA TYR A 142 -3.48 -0.31 10.25
C TYR A 142 -2.77 -0.51 8.91
N ALA A 143 -2.87 0.49 8.05
CA ALA A 143 -2.08 0.61 6.84
C ALA A 143 -1.66 2.07 6.69
N GLY A 144 -0.40 2.36 6.87
CA GLY A 144 0.18 3.67 6.67
C GLY A 144 1.07 3.68 5.43
N LYS A 145 1.07 4.78 4.70
CA LYS A 145 1.86 4.94 3.49
C LYS A 145 2.45 6.34 3.42
N GLU A 146 3.75 6.42 3.14
CA GLU A 146 4.44 7.63 2.76
C GLU A 146 4.74 7.56 1.27
N THR A 147 4.45 8.64 0.55
CA THR A 147 4.81 8.80 -0.86
C THR A 147 5.50 10.15 -1.02
N ARG A 148 6.68 10.14 -1.62
CA ARG A 148 7.44 11.36 -1.94
C ARG A 148 7.79 11.39 -3.40
N SER A 149 7.85 12.57 -3.98
CA SER A 149 8.27 12.79 -5.36
C SER A 149 9.30 13.89 -5.46
N TRP A 150 10.26 13.68 -6.35
CA TRP A 150 11.34 14.61 -6.66
C TRP A 150 11.37 14.86 -8.17
N GLN A 151 11.89 16.00 -8.54
CA GLN A 151 12.13 16.36 -9.93
C GLN A 151 13.53 16.93 -10.07
N PHE A 152 14.30 16.36 -10.98
CA PHE A 152 15.67 16.77 -11.29
C PHE A 152 15.74 17.22 -12.75
N GLU A 153 16.53 18.27 -12.99
CA GLU A 153 16.85 18.79 -14.33
C GLU A 153 18.34 18.52 -14.58
N ASP A 154 18.67 17.97 -15.74
CA ASP A 154 20.04 17.71 -16.20
C ASP A 154 20.91 16.82 -15.27
N ILE A 155 20.32 15.97 -14.48
CA ILE A 155 21.03 15.05 -13.60
C ILE A 155 21.07 13.66 -14.24
N SER A 156 22.28 13.13 -14.38
CA SER A 156 22.47 11.72 -14.72
C SER A 156 21.95 10.84 -13.58
N PRO A 157 21.17 9.78 -13.84
CA PRO A 157 20.64 8.92 -12.81
C PRO A 157 21.79 8.19 -12.11
N ASP A 158 22.13 8.62 -10.89
CA ASP A 158 23.00 7.87 -10.02
C ASP A 158 22.32 6.58 -9.56
N ASP A 159 23.12 5.54 -9.37
CA ASP A 159 22.61 4.25 -8.90
C ASP A 159 22.13 4.37 -7.45
N ILE A 160 20.82 4.33 -7.27
CA ILE A 160 20.17 4.51 -5.97
C ILE A 160 20.12 3.19 -5.23
N ASN A 161 20.69 3.17 -4.03
CA ASN A 161 20.57 2.03 -3.16
C ASN A 161 19.15 1.91 -2.60
N PHE A 162 18.37 1.01 -3.17
CA PHE A 162 16.96 0.73 -2.78
C PHE A 162 16.80 0.45 -1.28
N PHE A 163 17.81 -0.09 -0.61
CA PHE A 163 17.76 -0.41 0.81
C PHE A 163 18.20 0.76 1.72
N LYS A 164 18.74 1.84 1.15
CA LYS A 164 19.20 3.03 1.87
C LYS A 164 18.47 4.31 1.44
N LEU A 165 17.17 4.20 1.19
CA LEU A 165 16.36 5.34 0.73
C LEU A 165 16.27 6.49 1.74
N ALA A 166 16.53 6.26 3.02
CA ALA A 166 16.55 7.32 4.02
C ALA A 166 17.59 8.40 3.69
N ASN A 167 18.81 8.01 3.34
CA ASN A 167 19.87 8.94 2.97
C ASN A 167 19.47 9.74 1.71
N PHE A 168 18.86 9.06 0.71
CA PHE A 168 18.39 9.72 -0.49
C PHE A 168 17.35 10.81 -0.19
N VAL A 169 16.44 10.56 0.75
CA VAL A 169 15.41 11.54 1.18
C VAL A 169 16.06 12.77 1.81
N ASP A 170 17.05 12.56 2.71
CA ASP A 170 17.70 13.63 3.43
C ASP A 170 18.60 14.48 2.49
N ASP A 171 19.33 13.83 1.59
CA ASP A 171 20.27 14.48 0.66
C ASP A 171 19.55 15.28 -0.45
N ASN A 172 18.30 14.95 -0.78
CA ASN A 172 17.56 15.53 -1.92
C ASN A 172 16.31 16.30 -1.52
N LYS A 173 16.25 16.82 -0.31
CA LYS A 173 15.10 17.57 0.21
C LYS A 173 14.74 18.80 -0.64
N ASP A 174 15.73 19.49 -1.17
CA ASP A 174 15.54 20.72 -1.97
C ASP A 174 14.88 20.43 -3.34
N TYR A 175 14.97 19.20 -3.84
CA TYR A 175 14.35 18.77 -5.09
C TYR A 175 12.98 18.14 -4.88
N GLU A 176 12.50 18.05 -3.64
CA GLU A 176 11.22 17.44 -3.32
C GLU A 176 10.07 18.30 -3.84
N ARG A 177 9.15 17.70 -4.57
CA ARG A 177 7.97 18.34 -5.15
C ARG A 177 6.71 18.04 -4.37
N SER A 178 6.63 16.90 -3.73
CA SER A 178 5.52 16.57 -2.86
C SER A 178 5.89 15.49 -1.85
N SER A 179 5.32 15.61 -0.67
CA SER A 179 5.31 14.59 0.37
C SER A 179 3.87 14.32 0.78
N ARG A 180 3.47 13.07 0.73
CA ARG A 180 2.15 12.62 1.17
C ARG A 180 2.30 11.50 2.17
N ILE A 181 1.65 11.64 3.33
CA ILE A 181 1.53 10.58 4.33
C ILE A 181 0.05 10.29 4.52
N ASN A 182 -0.31 9.02 4.41
CA ASN A 182 -1.67 8.54 4.64
C ASN A 182 -1.63 7.42 5.67
N MET A 183 -2.39 7.57 6.76
CA MET A 183 -2.55 6.56 7.79
C MET A 183 -4.01 6.15 7.87
N ASN A 184 -4.28 4.89 7.56
CA ASN A 184 -5.62 4.34 7.52
C ASN A 184 -5.76 3.24 8.58
N PHE A 185 -6.69 3.46 9.50
CA PHE A 185 -7.17 2.47 10.46
C PHE A 185 -8.53 1.96 10.00
N SER A 186 -8.57 0.80 9.35
CA SER A 186 -9.79 0.26 8.75
C SER A 186 -9.97 -1.24 9.03
N PRO A 187 -10.56 -1.58 10.20
CA PRO A 187 -11.09 -0.69 11.22
C PRO A 187 -10.04 -0.27 12.27
N LEU A 188 -10.23 0.90 12.89
CA LEU A 188 -9.56 1.24 14.16
C LEU A 188 -10.06 0.30 15.26
N ILE A 189 -11.38 0.08 15.32
CA ILE A 189 -12.03 -0.94 16.14
C ILE A 189 -13.18 -1.51 15.33
N GLY A 190 -13.14 -2.82 15.06
CA GLY A 190 -14.20 -3.59 14.46
C GLY A 190 -14.73 -4.62 15.44
N PHE A 191 -16.04 -4.75 15.54
CA PHE A 191 -16.70 -5.74 16.36
C PHE A 191 -17.69 -6.51 15.48
N ASN A 192 -17.53 -7.83 15.42
CA ASN A 192 -18.45 -8.71 14.68
C ASN A 192 -19.03 -9.72 15.65
N MET A 193 -20.34 -9.86 15.67
CA MET A 193 -21.04 -10.75 16.58
C MET A 193 -22.19 -11.47 15.86
N SER A 194 -22.23 -12.78 16.03
CA SER A 194 -23.42 -13.59 15.66
C SER A 194 -24.19 -13.97 16.92
N LEU A 195 -25.42 -13.56 16.97
CA LEU A 195 -26.32 -13.83 18.09
C LEU A 195 -27.01 -15.20 17.96
N LYS A 196 -27.59 -15.69 19.08
CA LYS A 196 -28.25 -16.99 19.14
C LYS A 196 -29.49 -17.15 18.26
N LYS A 197 -30.14 -16.09 17.84
CA LYS A 197 -31.38 -16.10 17.03
C LYS A 197 -31.14 -15.75 15.56
N ASN A 198 -30.00 -16.20 14.99
CA ASN A 198 -29.63 -15.91 13.58
C ASN A 198 -29.55 -14.42 13.24
N ILE A 199 -29.23 -13.60 14.21
CA ILE A 199 -28.95 -12.17 14.03
C ILE A 199 -27.44 -12.02 14.00
N SER A 200 -26.93 -11.26 13.04
CA SER A 200 -25.55 -10.85 12.95
C SER A 200 -25.46 -9.33 13.15
N VAL A 201 -24.53 -8.90 13.97
CA VAL A 201 -24.26 -7.47 14.23
C VAL A 201 -22.80 -7.21 13.93
N THR A 202 -22.56 -6.17 13.15
CA THR A 202 -21.22 -5.67 12.88
C THR A 202 -21.17 -4.20 13.23
N PHE A 203 -20.13 -3.80 13.95
CA PHE A 203 -19.79 -2.40 14.21
C PHE A 203 -18.38 -2.14 13.76
N ARG A 204 -18.13 -1.04 13.07
CA ARG A 204 -16.81 -0.60 12.63
C ARG A 204 -16.63 0.89 12.86
N HIS A 205 -15.53 1.25 13.47
CA HIS A 205 -15.02 2.61 13.52
C HIS A 205 -13.76 2.65 12.68
N ASN A 206 -13.76 3.43 11.61
CA ASN A 206 -12.58 3.67 10.79
C ASN A 206 -12.07 5.09 11.05
N ARG A 207 -10.75 5.25 10.93
CA ARG A 207 -10.09 6.55 11.03
C ARG A 207 -9.07 6.65 9.91
N ASN A 208 -9.12 7.74 9.16
CA ASN A 208 -8.13 8.08 8.15
C ASN A 208 -7.50 9.43 8.49
N LEU A 209 -6.18 9.49 8.40
CA LEU A 209 -5.41 10.73 8.54
C LEU A 209 -4.52 10.85 7.31
N SER A 210 -4.59 11.99 6.63
CA SER A 210 -3.69 12.30 5.52
C SER A 210 -3.04 13.65 5.71
N LEU A 211 -1.79 13.71 5.31
CA LEU A 211 -1.01 14.91 5.18
C LEU A 211 -0.52 14.98 3.74
N ASP A 212 -0.76 16.12 3.11
CA ASP A 212 -0.26 16.44 1.80
C ASP A 212 0.58 17.72 1.91
N GLU A 213 1.88 17.61 1.68
CA GLU A 213 2.84 18.69 1.65
C GLU A 213 3.25 18.97 0.21
N LEU A 214 2.97 20.16 -0.25
CA LEU A 214 3.31 20.66 -1.58
C LEU A 214 4.14 21.94 -1.40
N PRO A 215 4.90 22.39 -2.39
CA PRO A 215 5.61 23.68 -2.34
C PRO A 215 4.70 24.88 -2.04
N THR A 216 3.41 24.74 -2.34
CA THR A 216 2.40 25.79 -2.15
C THR A 216 1.73 25.77 -0.77
N GLY A 217 1.95 24.72 0.03
CA GLY A 217 1.38 24.62 1.37
C GLY A 217 1.12 23.22 1.86
N LEU A 218 0.65 23.14 3.09
CA LEU A 218 0.39 21.94 3.85
C LEU A 218 -1.12 21.73 4.04
N THR A 219 -1.60 20.53 3.72
CA THR A 219 -2.99 20.11 3.97
C THR A 219 -3.03 18.92 4.89
N ILE A 220 -3.77 19.04 6.00
CA ILE A 220 -4.03 17.94 6.93
C ILE A 220 -5.52 17.60 6.88
N ARG A 221 -5.84 16.33 6.66
CA ARG A 221 -7.21 15.84 6.66
C ARG A 221 -7.36 14.70 7.67
N LYS A 222 -8.40 14.78 8.50
CA LYS A 222 -8.74 13.76 9.50
C LYS A 222 -10.20 13.35 9.28
N ASP A 223 -10.41 12.09 8.91
CA ASP A 223 -11.74 11.53 8.67
C ASP A 223 -12.04 10.43 9.68
N HIS A 224 -13.28 10.38 10.16
CA HIS A 224 -13.81 9.31 10.99
C HIS A 224 -15.10 8.79 10.38
N SER A 225 -15.26 7.47 10.34
CA SER A 225 -16.53 6.86 9.93
C SER A 225 -16.94 5.77 10.91
N TYR A 226 -18.24 5.71 11.17
CA TYR A 226 -18.85 4.70 12.00
C TYR A 226 -19.90 3.96 11.16
N THR A 227 -19.79 2.64 11.13
CA THR A 227 -20.74 1.80 10.41
C THR A 227 -21.28 0.75 11.35
N SER A 228 -22.59 0.63 11.44
CA SER A 228 -23.27 -0.44 12.17
C SER A 228 -24.23 -1.15 11.23
N THR A 229 -24.16 -2.46 11.20
CA THR A 229 -25.05 -3.30 10.38
C THR A 229 -25.61 -4.40 11.25
N ALA A 230 -26.93 -4.59 11.17
CA ALA A 230 -27.60 -5.72 11.76
C ALA A 230 -28.35 -6.49 10.67
N SER A 231 -28.19 -7.80 10.63
CA SER A 231 -28.91 -8.67 9.69
C SER A 231 -29.57 -9.82 10.44
N TYR A 232 -30.77 -10.20 9.99
CA TYR A 232 -31.53 -11.33 10.50
C TYR A 232 -31.75 -12.33 9.37
N THR A 233 -31.44 -13.59 9.61
CA THR A 233 -31.68 -14.67 8.64
C THR A 233 -32.73 -15.60 9.18
N HIS A 234 -33.90 -15.63 8.56
CA HIS A 234 -34.94 -16.63 8.87
C HIS A 234 -34.69 -17.91 8.04
N ARG A 235 -34.49 -19.02 8.75
CA ARG A 235 -34.42 -20.36 8.14
C ARG A 235 -35.76 -21.05 8.38
N GLY A 236 -36.79 -20.65 7.67
CA GLY A 236 -38.10 -21.31 7.63
C GLY A 236 -38.63 -21.28 6.22
N GLY A 237 -39.16 -22.37 5.75
CA GLY A 237 -39.89 -22.38 4.48
C GLY A 237 -41.09 -21.46 4.61
N MET A 238 -41.13 -20.41 3.84
CA MET A 238 -42.36 -19.61 3.67
C MET A 238 -43.20 -20.33 2.64
N THR A 239 -44.19 -21.09 3.08
CA THR A 239 -45.25 -21.59 2.22
C THR A 239 -46.11 -20.39 1.81
N ILE A 240 -45.92 -19.90 0.61
CA ILE A 240 -46.83 -18.94 0.01
C ILE A 240 -48.08 -19.76 -0.42
N PRO A 241 -49.24 -19.59 0.20
CA PRO A 241 -50.46 -20.24 -0.28
C PRO A 241 -50.78 -19.60 -1.64
N LEU A 242 -50.43 -20.30 -2.70
CA LEU A 242 -50.90 -19.90 -4.03
C LEU A 242 -52.44 -20.16 -4.07
N PRO A 243 -53.26 -19.18 -4.47
CA PRO A 243 -54.66 -19.41 -4.66
C PRO A 243 -54.82 -20.46 -5.78
N TYR A 244 -55.43 -21.57 -5.41
CA TYR A 244 -55.78 -22.63 -6.36
C TYR A 244 -56.92 -22.10 -7.25
N TYR A 245 -56.61 -21.76 -8.49
CA TYR A 245 -57.62 -21.58 -9.51
C TYR A 245 -57.99 -22.97 -10.05
N GLY A 246 -59.11 -23.52 -9.54
CA GLY A 246 -59.75 -24.69 -10.11
C GLY A 246 -60.52 -24.33 -11.37
#